data_4f400abf732ff6d5349b00a501be6a03
#
_entry.id   4f400abf732ff6d5349b00a501be6a03
#
_cell.length_a   1.000
_cell.length_b   1.000
_cell.length_c   1.000
_cell.angle_alpha   90.00
_cell.angle_beta   90.00
_cell.angle_gamma   90.00
#
_symmetry.space_group_name_H-M   'P 1'
#
loop_
_entity.id
_entity.type
_entity.pdbx_description
1 polymer ?
#
loop_
_entity_poly.entity_id
_entity_poly.type
_entity_poly.pdbx_seq_one_letter_code
_entity_poly.pdbx_strand_id
1 'polypeptide(L)'
;EEMMMDSYDVLVIIDDLKKHADVYRQIALASGKTPGRDAYPSDIFYAHSRLLEKGCQHKNGGSITILPIVETKSSDITDYISTNIISICDGQLVLSSKNFAKGHPDLVVMYRILI
;
A
#
# COMPACT_ATOMS: atom_id res chain seq x y z
N GLU A 1 -8.25 -11.47 -8.59
CA GLU A 1 -7.73 -12.84 -8.78
C GLU A 1 -8.47 -13.60 -9.89
N GLU A 2 -9.78 -13.50 -9.92
CA GLU A 2 -10.60 -14.21 -10.93
C GLU A 2 -10.20 -13.84 -12.36
N MET A 3 -10.05 -12.56 -12.66
CA MET A 3 -9.62 -12.11 -13.98
C MET A 3 -8.21 -12.61 -14.34
N MET A 4 -7.32 -12.68 -13.36
CA MET A 4 -5.99 -13.26 -13.56
C MET A 4 -6.08 -14.75 -13.92
N MET A 5 -6.96 -15.49 -13.26
CA MET A 5 -7.18 -16.90 -13.57
C MET A 5 -7.73 -17.11 -14.99
N ASP A 6 -8.45 -16.11 -15.52
CA ASP A 6 -8.95 -16.10 -16.90
C ASP A 6 -7.91 -15.54 -17.89
N SER A 7 -6.64 -15.49 -17.51
CA SER A 7 -5.51 -15.06 -18.34
C SER A 7 -5.47 -13.57 -18.67
N TYR A 8 -6.11 -12.72 -17.86
CA TYR A 8 -5.99 -11.27 -18.00
C TYR A 8 -4.80 -10.75 -17.19
N ASP A 9 -4.18 -9.72 -17.71
CA ASP A 9 -3.22 -8.92 -16.95
C ASP A 9 -3.96 -7.76 -16.29
N VAL A 10 -3.93 -7.71 -14.96
CA VAL A 10 -4.75 -6.80 -14.17
C VAL A 10 -3.86 -5.78 -13.47
N LEU A 11 -4.24 -4.50 -13.58
CA LEU A 11 -3.63 -3.42 -12.81
C LEU A 11 -4.61 -2.96 -11.74
N VAL A 12 -4.19 -3.02 -10.49
CA VAL A 12 -4.99 -2.55 -9.35
C VAL A 12 -4.33 -1.33 -8.76
N ILE A 13 -5.06 -0.23 -8.68
CA ILE A 13 -4.59 1.00 -8.05
C ILE A 13 -5.38 1.20 -6.77
N ILE A 14 -4.67 1.32 -5.65
CA ILE A 14 -5.29 1.52 -4.33
C ILE A 14 -4.94 2.92 -3.84
N ASP A 15 -5.90 3.81 -3.86
CA ASP A 15 -5.75 5.20 -3.41
C ASP A 15 -6.66 5.44 -2.20
N ASP A 16 -6.15 5.48 -0.97
CA ASP A 16 -4.75 5.20 -0.62
C ASP A 16 -4.71 4.32 0.63
N LEU A 17 -3.59 3.68 0.89
CA LEU A 17 -3.43 2.77 2.03
C LEU A 17 -3.29 3.50 3.35
N LYS A 18 -2.92 4.77 3.36
CA LYS A 18 -2.89 5.56 4.61
C LYS A 18 -4.30 5.75 5.16
N LYS A 19 -5.24 6.06 4.29
CA LYS A 19 -6.67 6.15 4.68
C LYS A 19 -7.20 4.82 5.15
N HIS A 20 -6.84 3.74 4.48
CA HIS A 20 -7.19 2.39 4.92
C HIS A 20 -6.66 2.12 6.32
N ALA A 21 -5.40 2.46 6.59
CA ALA A 21 -4.78 2.27 7.89
C ALA A 21 -5.49 3.08 8.97
N ASP A 22 -5.85 4.32 8.68
CA ASP A 22 -6.53 5.20 9.64
C ASP A 22 -7.93 4.66 10.00
N VAL A 23 -8.69 4.18 9.02
CA VAL A 23 -10.00 3.57 9.25
C VAL A 23 -9.85 2.26 10.02
N TYR A 24 -8.88 1.44 9.67
CA TYR A 24 -8.60 0.19 10.36
C TYR A 24 -8.29 0.44 11.84
N ARG A 25 -7.48 1.47 12.12
CA ARG A 25 -7.18 1.90 13.50
C ARG A 25 -8.43 2.33 14.26
N GLN A 26 -9.29 3.13 13.63
CA GLN A 26 -10.54 3.60 14.26
C GLN A 26 -11.46 2.43 14.62
N ILE A 27 -11.62 1.47 13.71
CA ILE A 27 -12.44 0.28 13.95
C ILE A 27 -11.85 -0.55 15.09
N ALA A 28 -10.55 -0.75 15.10
CA ALA A 28 -9.88 -1.53 16.14
C ALA A 28 -10.01 -0.90 17.52
N LEU A 29 -9.83 0.42 17.63
CA LEU A 29 -9.98 1.14 18.88
C LEU A 29 -11.43 1.13 19.38
N ALA A 30 -12.39 1.30 18.48
CA ALA A 30 -13.82 1.22 18.82
C ALA A 30 -14.22 -0.18 19.30
N SER A 31 -13.54 -1.21 18.81
CA SER A 31 -13.77 -2.60 19.21
C SER A 31 -13.01 -3.00 20.48
N GLY A 32 -12.31 -2.06 21.12
CA GLY A 32 -11.58 -2.31 22.36
C GLY A 32 -10.27 -3.04 22.23
N LYS A 33 -9.71 -3.12 21.02
CA LYS A 33 -8.39 -3.72 20.82
C LYS A 33 -7.30 -2.84 21.42
N THR A 34 -6.27 -3.48 21.99
CA THR A 34 -5.11 -2.77 22.55
C THR A 34 -4.31 -2.12 21.43
N PRO A 35 -4.06 -0.79 21.49
CA PRO A 35 -3.27 -0.12 20.45
C PRO A 35 -1.80 -0.52 20.51
N GLY A 36 -1.20 -0.68 19.33
CA GLY A 36 0.22 -0.89 19.18
C GLY A 36 0.94 0.40 18.82
N ARG A 37 1.99 0.30 17.99
CA ARG A 37 2.79 1.45 17.55
C ARG A 37 1.92 2.47 16.83
N ASP A 38 2.05 3.76 17.20
CA ASP A 38 1.26 4.88 16.68
C ASP A 38 -0.25 4.65 16.80
N ALA A 39 -0.65 3.90 17.82
CA ALA A 39 -2.03 3.52 18.10
C ALA A 39 -2.68 2.64 17.01
N TYR A 40 -1.91 2.14 16.06
CA TYR A 40 -2.41 1.16 15.11
C TYR A 40 -2.53 -0.22 15.76
N PRO A 41 -3.50 -1.05 15.34
CA PRO A 41 -3.56 -2.43 15.81
C PRO A 41 -2.31 -3.20 15.39
N SER A 42 -1.89 -4.16 16.20
CA SER A 42 -0.66 -4.94 15.96
C SER A 42 -0.69 -5.73 14.65
N ASP A 43 -1.87 -6.02 14.13
CA ASP A 43 -2.06 -6.79 12.90
C ASP A 43 -2.17 -5.93 11.63
N ILE A 44 -1.94 -4.62 11.72
CA ILE A 44 -2.03 -3.74 10.53
C ILE A 44 -1.03 -4.15 9.44
N PHE A 45 0.19 -4.50 9.83
CA PHE A 45 1.20 -4.98 8.89
C PHE A 45 0.71 -6.23 8.17
N TYR A 46 0.13 -7.16 8.91
CA TYR A 46 -0.41 -8.40 8.34
C TYR A 46 -1.57 -8.14 7.38
N ALA A 47 -2.47 -7.21 7.72
CA ALA A 47 -3.58 -6.85 6.86
C ALA A 47 -3.10 -6.27 5.53
N HIS A 48 -2.13 -5.37 5.56
CA HIS A 48 -1.54 -4.80 4.34
C HIS A 48 -0.74 -5.85 3.56
N SER A 49 0.00 -6.71 4.26
CA SER A 49 0.77 -7.78 3.64
C SER A 49 -0.15 -8.73 2.86
N ARG A 50 -1.25 -9.16 3.46
CA ARG A 50 -2.22 -10.03 2.78
C ARG A 50 -2.81 -9.39 1.54
N LEU A 51 -3.13 -8.10 1.61
CA LEU A 51 -3.68 -7.37 0.48
C LEU A 51 -2.68 -7.29 -0.67
N LEU A 52 -1.45 -6.88 -0.36
CA LEU A 52 -0.42 -6.66 -1.38
C LEU A 52 0.18 -7.95 -1.93
N GLU A 53 0.16 -9.03 -1.15
CA GLU A 53 0.62 -10.34 -1.60
C GLU A 53 -0.24 -10.93 -2.73
N LYS A 54 -1.41 -10.36 -2.98
CA LYS A 54 -2.25 -10.76 -4.11
C LYS A 54 -1.68 -10.34 -5.46
N GLY A 55 -0.73 -9.40 -5.49
CA GLY A 55 0.01 -9.08 -6.70
C GLY A 55 0.91 -10.25 -7.08
N CYS A 56 0.69 -10.83 -8.26
CA CYS A 56 1.43 -12.01 -8.67
C CYS A 56 1.33 -12.25 -10.19
N GLN A 57 2.23 -13.09 -10.68
CA GLN A 57 2.18 -13.66 -12.02
C GLN A 57 1.67 -15.09 -11.92
N HIS A 58 0.55 -15.38 -12.56
CA HIS A 58 0.03 -16.75 -12.57
C HIS A 58 0.84 -17.65 -13.48
N LYS A 59 1.11 -18.86 -13.04
CA LYS A 59 1.95 -19.82 -13.77
C LYS A 59 1.44 -20.11 -15.19
N ASN A 60 0.14 -20.18 -15.36
CA ASN A 60 -0.50 -20.58 -16.61
C ASN A 60 -1.31 -19.45 -17.27
N GLY A 61 -1.02 -18.19 -16.96
CA GLY A 61 -1.84 -17.14 -17.53
C GLY A 61 -1.50 -15.74 -17.05
N GLY A 62 -2.52 -15.02 -16.64
CA GLY A 62 -2.45 -13.60 -16.36
C GLY A 62 -1.65 -13.20 -15.12
N SER A 63 -1.67 -11.90 -14.85
CA SER A 63 -0.93 -11.30 -13.74
C SER A 63 -1.76 -10.26 -13.02
N ILE A 64 -1.37 -9.96 -11.78
CA ILE A 64 -1.89 -8.83 -11.03
C ILE A 64 -0.72 -7.95 -10.63
N THR A 65 -0.75 -6.69 -11.08
CA THR A 65 0.17 -5.65 -10.62
C THR A 65 -0.60 -4.70 -9.71
N ILE A 66 -0.07 -4.43 -8.53
CA ILE A 66 -0.72 -3.54 -7.56
C ILE A 66 0.13 -2.28 -7.40
N LEU A 67 -0.51 -1.12 -7.56
CA LEU A 67 0.07 0.18 -7.27
C LEU A 67 -0.61 0.77 -6.05
N PRO A 68 -0.11 0.50 -4.84
CA PRO A 68 -0.63 1.13 -3.64
C PRO A 68 -0.09 2.55 -3.53
N ILE A 69 -0.98 3.50 -3.28
CA ILE A 69 -0.61 4.90 -3.06
C ILE A 69 -0.61 5.15 -1.56
N VAL A 70 0.44 5.79 -1.08
CA VAL A 70 0.56 6.17 0.33
C VAL A 70 0.89 7.65 0.40
N GLU A 71 -0.01 8.42 1.00
CA GLU A 71 0.20 9.83 1.24
C GLU A 71 1.05 10.01 2.52
N THR A 72 2.08 10.82 2.43
CA THR A 72 2.96 11.13 3.56
C THR A 72 2.97 12.62 3.84
N LYS A 73 3.31 12.99 5.08
CA LYS A 73 3.51 14.39 5.44
C LYS A 73 4.92 14.81 5.04
N SER A 74 5.03 15.88 4.23
CA SER A 74 6.31 16.45 3.84
C SER A 74 7.28 15.41 3.25
N SER A 75 6.76 14.46 2.50
CA SER A 75 7.54 13.38 1.88
C SER A 75 8.30 12.50 2.87
N ASP A 76 7.80 12.39 4.10
CA ASP A 76 8.42 11.55 5.14
C ASP A 76 8.11 10.07 4.91
N ILE A 77 9.04 9.36 4.27
CA ILE A 77 8.92 7.93 4.02
C ILE A 77 9.30 7.07 5.23
N THR A 78 9.69 7.70 6.35
CA THR A 78 10.01 6.98 7.59
C THR A 78 8.80 6.76 8.49
N ASP A 79 7.63 7.27 8.09
CA ASP A 79 6.36 7.02 8.75
C ASP A 79 6.10 5.51 8.89
N TYR A 80 5.45 5.12 9.99
CA TYR A 80 5.23 3.69 10.32
C TYR A 80 4.55 2.93 9.19
N ILE A 81 3.45 3.46 8.66
CA ILE A 81 2.70 2.78 7.60
C ILE A 81 3.50 2.74 6.30
N SER A 82 4.15 3.85 5.93
CA SER A 82 4.98 3.91 4.73
C SER A 82 6.12 2.91 4.80
N THR A 83 6.79 2.80 5.93
CA THR A 83 7.87 1.83 6.15
C THR A 83 7.38 0.39 5.98
N ASN A 84 6.20 0.09 6.52
CA ASN A 84 5.61 -1.25 6.37
C ASN A 84 5.30 -1.56 4.91
N ILE A 85 4.72 -0.63 4.18
CA ILE A 85 4.38 -0.82 2.77
C ILE A 85 5.65 -1.00 1.92
N ILE A 86 6.68 -0.19 2.17
CA ILE A 86 7.97 -0.31 1.48
C ILE A 86 8.54 -1.72 1.64
N SER A 87 8.45 -2.29 2.84
CA SER A 87 9.01 -3.62 3.11
C SER A 87 8.26 -4.74 2.38
N ILE A 88 7.00 -4.51 2.02
CA ILE A 88 6.18 -5.50 1.32
C ILE A 88 6.35 -5.39 -0.21
N CYS A 89 6.50 -4.18 -0.72
CA CYS A 89 6.56 -3.91 -2.16
C CYS A 89 7.94 -4.19 -2.76
N ASP A 90 7.96 -4.50 -4.06
CA ASP A 90 9.20 -4.77 -4.79
C ASP A 90 9.96 -3.49 -5.18
N GLY A 91 9.26 -2.36 -5.23
CA GLY A 91 9.87 -1.08 -5.56
C GLY A 91 9.00 0.08 -5.12
N GLN A 92 9.51 1.29 -5.28
CA GLN A 92 8.80 2.49 -4.87
C GLN A 92 9.12 3.67 -5.78
N LEU A 93 8.13 4.53 -5.94
CA LEU A 93 8.28 5.84 -6.56
C LEU A 93 7.97 6.89 -5.49
N VAL A 94 8.95 7.73 -5.20
CA VAL A 94 8.79 8.80 -4.20
C VAL A 94 8.62 10.11 -4.94
N LEU A 95 7.51 10.79 -4.67
CA LEU A 95 7.19 12.08 -5.27
C LEU A 95 7.47 13.19 -4.26
N SER A 96 8.09 14.25 -4.69
CA SER A 96 8.67 15.28 -3.83
C SER A 96 7.73 16.48 -3.71
N SER A 97 7.59 17.03 -2.48
CA SER A 97 6.81 18.25 -2.26
C SER A 97 7.41 19.46 -3.00
N LYS A 98 8.72 19.50 -3.17
CA LYS A 98 9.37 20.52 -4.01
C LYS A 98 8.91 20.41 -5.46
N ASN A 99 8.83 19.20 -5.97
CA ASN A 99 8.35 18.95 -7.32
C ASN A 99 6.86 19.23 -7.46
N PHE A 100 6.07 19.00 -6.42
CA PHE A 100 4.67 19.37 -6.41
C PHE A 100 4.48 20.88 -6.60
N ALA A 101 5.28 21.69 -5.93
CA ALA A 101 5.26 23.14 -6.09
C ALA A 101 5.60 23.58 -7.52
N LYS A 102 6.27 22.71 -8.30
CA LYS A 102 6.59 22.94 -9.72
C LYS A 102 5.59 22.26 -10.67
N GLY A 103 4.45 21.77 -10.15
CA GLY A 103 3.43 21.09 -10.92
C GLY A 103 3.53 19.57 -10.94
N HIS A 104 4.42 18.98 -10.17
CA HIS A 104 4.56 17.52 -10.02
C HIS A 104 3.88 17.04 -8.73
N PRO A 105 3.29 15.83 -8.69
CA PRO A 105 2.60 15.33 -7.50
C PRO A 105 3.51 15.13 -6.29
N ASP A 106 2.96 15.34 -5.09
CA ASP A 106 3.63 15.10 -3.81
C ASP A 106 3.07 13.85 -3.13
N LEU A 107 3.25 12.71 -3.80
CA LEU A 107 2.80 11.43 -3.29
C LEU A 107 3.95 10.43 -3.28
N VAL A 108 3.90 9.50 -2.33
CA VAL A 108 4.71 8.29 -2.40
C VAL A 108 3.86 7.22 -3.03
N VAL A 109 4.29 6.73 -4.19
CA VAL A 109 3.64 5.62 -4.86
C VAL A 109 4.53 4.40 -4.70
N MET A 110 3.96 3.35 -4.18
CA MET A 110 4.65 2.08 -4.01
C MET A 110 4.02 1.06 -4.93
N TYR A 111 4.83 0.18 -5.47
CA TYR A 111 4.31 -0.83 -6.39
C TYR A 111 4.94 -2.18 -6.11
N ARG A 112 4.16 -3.20 -6.40
CA ARG A 112 4.65 -4.56 -6.41
C ARG A 112 4.66 -5.06 -7.84
N ILE A 113 5.85 -5.28 -8.35
CA ILE A 113 6.05 -5.87 -9.67
C ILE A 113 6.65 -7.24 -9.45
N LEU A 114 6.07 -8.24 -10.08
CA LEU A 114 6.69 -9.56 -10.16
C LEU A 114 7.40 -9.69 -11.49
N ILE A 115 8.63 -9.97 -11.41
CA ILE A 115 9.47 -10.27 -12.57
C ILE A 115 9.51 -11.79 -12.77
#